data_c8d20f6e04e7fd73d120936bb7da13a3
#
_entry.id   c8d20f6e04e7fd73d120936bb7da13a3
#
_cell.length_a   1.000
_cell.length_b   1.000
_cell.length_c   1.000
_cell.angle_alpha   90.00
_cell.angle_beta   90.00
_cell.angle_gamma   90.00
#
_symmetry.space_group_name_H-M   'P 1'
#
loop_
_entity.id
_entity.type
_entity.pdbx_description
1 polymer ?
#
loop_
_entity_poly.entity_id
_entity_poly.type
_entity_poly.pdbx_seq_one_letter_code
_entity_poly.pdbx_strand_id
1 'polypeptide(L)'
;MRDTNTRIPGILYLLNAITGAFSIVFITRTFFVPDNVGATVERIAAHETLYRAGIASDLISQVLFVLLGFSLYRVFNKAQPAQARLLLLFILSSLPIAGVCLVLQAMPLVLLHATPQYFGLRPEQAASLAFASLGLRNTAIALVSVFWGLWLLPFASAVLKSGYVPRVVGYLLAAAGVAYAGAALIYIVLPQLRGMVGPASLAVAAVGELSAIAWLLAKGIPRGKA
;
A
#
# COMPACT_ATOMS: atom_id res chain seq x y z
N MET A 1 5.57 -36.41 -13.17
CA MET A 1 5.31 -35.00 -13.55
C MET A 1 6.01 -34.11 -12.51
N ARG A 2 6.97 -33.26 -12.91
CA ARG A 2 7.62 -32.34 -11.97
C ARG A 2 6.57 -31.39 -11.41
N ASP A 3 6.36 -31.39 -10.10
CA ASP A 3 5.57 -30.39 -9.38
C ASP A 3 6.27 -29.04 -9.55
N THR A 4 5.88 -28.30 -10.59
CA THR A 4 6.42 -26.96 -10.82
C THR A 4 5.77 -26.00 -9.82
N ASN A 5 6.52 -25.64 -8.81
CA ASN A 5 6.11 -24.60 -7.87
C ASN A 5 5.93 -23.26 -8.59
N THR A 6 4.83 -22.55 -8.32
CA THR A 6 4.65 -21.19 -8.83
C THR A 6 5.23 -20.16 -7.89
N ARG A 7 6.10 -19.28 -8.42
CA ARG A 7 6.68 -18.13 -7.71
C ARG A 7 5.98 -16.83 -8.08
N ILE A 8 4.98 -16.89 -8.95
CA ILE A 8 4.27 -15.71 -9.44
C ILE A 8 3.74 -14.83 -8.29
N PRO A 9 3.07 -15.37 -7.24
CA PRO A 9 2.62 -14.54 -6.11
C PRO A 9 3.77 -13.80 -5.43
N GLY A 10 4.93 -14.45 -5.26
CA GLY A 10 6.11 -13.85 -4.65
C GLY A 10 6.69 -12.71 -5.48
N ILE A 11 6.75 -12.87 -6.80
CA ILE A 11 7.23 -11.82 -7.72
C ILE A 11 6.28 -10.62 -7.69
N LEU A 12 4.97 -10.85 -7.81
CA LEU A 12 3.96 -9.80 -7.75
C LEU A 12 4.00 -9.06 -6.42
N TYR A 13 4.17 -9.79 -5.31
CA TYR A 13 4.24 -9.17 -3.98
C TYR A 13 5.51 -8.32 -3.82
N LEU A 14 6.66 -8.81 -4.27
CA LEU A 14 7.90 -8.03 -4.25
C LEU A 14 7.78 -6.74 -5.06
N LEU A 15 7.29 -6.85 -6.30
CA LEU A 15 7.12 -5.68 -7.17
C LEU A 15 6.12 -4.67 -6.57
N ASN A 16 5.01 -5.15 -6.00
CA ASN A 16 4.05 -4.32 -5.28
C ASN A 16 4.68 -3.62 -4.07
N ALA A 17 5.47 -4.34 -3.28
CA ALA A 17 6.15 -3.78 -2.11
C ALA A 17 7.17 -2.69 -2.51
N ILE A 18 7.94 -2.92 -3.56
CA ILE A 18 8.94 -1.94 -4.06
C ILE A 18 8.23 -0.68 -4.58
N THR A 19 7.23 -0.84 -5.46
CA THR A 19 6.52 0.31 -6.06
C THR A 19 5.72 1.08 -5.03
N GLY A 20 5.05 0.38 -4.11
CA GLY A 20 4.33 1.00 -3.01
C GLY A 20 5.25 1.75 -2.03
N ALA A 21 6.38 1.14 -1.62
CA ALA A 21 7.35 1.79 -0.75
C ALA A 21 7.97 3.03 -1.40
N PHE A 22 8.27 2.98 -2.70
CA PHE A 22 8.76 4.15 -3.43
C PHE A 22 7.76 5.29 -3.39
N SER A 23 6.49 5.07 -3.74
CA SER A 23 5.48 6.12 -3.74
C SER A 23 5.10 6.60 -2.32
N ILE A 24 4.81 5.67 -1.40
CA ILE A 24 4.23 6.04 -0.11
C ILE A 24 5.29 6.56 0.85
N VAL A 25 6.48 5.95 0.87
CA VAL A 25 7.52 6.29 1.85
C VAL A 25 8.50 7.29 1.26
N PHE A 26 9.18 6.92 0.15
CA PHE A 26 10.25 7.73 -0.40
C PHE A 26 9.75 9.07 -0.94
N ILE A 27 8.73 9.06 -1.81
CA ILE A 27 8.19 10.30 -2.41
C ILE A 27 7.60 11.21 -1.32
N THR A 28 6.82 10.67 -0.37
CA THR A 28 6.24 11.49 0.69
C THR A 28 7.33 12.17 1.53
N ARG A 29 8.37 11.43 1.95
CA ARG A 29 9.48 11.99 2.74
C ARG A 29 10.34 13.01 1.97
N THR A 30 10.47 12.82 0.66
CA THR A 30 11.28 13.70 -0.18
C THR A 30 10.58 15.03 -0.44
N PHE A 31 9.29 15.01 -0.71
CA PHE A 31 8.56 16.19 -1.20
C PHE A 31 7.73 16.90 -0.14
N PHE A 32 7.09 16.19 0.76
CA PHE A 32 6.24 16.82 1.77
C PHE A 32 7.07 17.31 2.95
N VAL A 33 7.07 18.63 3.15
CA VAL A 33 7.69 19.31 4.31
C VAL A 33 6.58 19.75 5.25
N PRO A 34 6.41 19.12 6.42
CA PRO A 34 5.38 19.51 7.37
C PRO A 34 5.46 21.00 7.69
N ASP A 35 4.31 21.64 7.79
CA ASP A 35 4.13 23.06 8.15
C ASP A 35 4.84 24.07 7.22
N ASN A 36 5.31 23.64 6.04
CA ASN A 36 6.01 24.52 5.09
C ASN A 36 5.48 24.34 3.66
N VAL A 37 4.53 25.20 3.29
CA VAL A 37 3.92 25.22 1.94
C VAL A 37 4.97 25.53 0.87
N GLY A 38 5.77 26.58 1.06
CA GLY A 38 6.75 27.04 0.08
C GLY A 38 7.78 25.96 -0.23
N ALA A 39 8.41 25.36 0.79
CA ALA A 39 9.41 24.32 0.60
C ALA A 39 8.82 23.05 -0.06
N THR A 40 7.55 22.70 0.22
CA THR A 40 6.88 21.57 -0.42
C THR A 40 6.69 21.82 -1.91
N VAL A 41 6.17 22.99 -2.28
CA VAL A 41 5.92 23.36 -3.68
C VAL A 41 7.21 23.50 -4.46
N GLU A 42 8.24 24.15 -3.87
CA GLU A 42 9.55 24.30 -4.48
C GLU A 42 10.21 22.95 -4.78
N ARG A 43 10.18 22.01 -3.83
CA ARG A 43 10.71 20.65 -4.06
C ARG A 43 10.00 19.93 -5.21
N ILE A 44 8.68 20.06 -5.30
CA ILE A 44 7.89 19.45 -6.39
C ILE A 44 8.28 20.07 -7.72
N ALA A 45 8.37 21.40 -7.78
CA ALA A 45 8.74 22.11 -9.01
C ALA A 45 10.19 21.81 -9.45
N ALA A 46 11.13 21.77 -8.50
CA ALA A 46 12.53 21.48 -8.79
C ALA A 46 12.78 20.02 -9.27
N HIS A 47 11.96 19.09 -8.85
CA HIS A 47 12.14 17.64 -9.14
C HIS A 47 10.86 16.98 -9.67
N GLU A 48 10.16 17.67 -10.56
CA GLU A 48 8.85 17.25 -11.07
C GLU A 48 8.87 15.85 -11.70
N THR A 49 9.90 15.52 -12.48
CA THR A 49 10.02 14.20 -13.10
C THR A 49 10.02 13.07 -12.06
N LEU A 50 10.76 13.25 -10.96
CA LEU A 50 10.79 12.29 -9.85
C LEU A 50 9.43 12.21 -9.15
N TYR A 51 8.76 13.33 -8.98
CA TYR A 51 7.43 13.37 -8.39
C TYR A 51 6.40 12.64 -9.26
N ARG A 52 6.43 12.87 -10.59
CA ARG A 52 5.61 12.13 -11.58
C ARG A 52 5.90 10.62 -11.57
N ALA A 53 7.18 10.23 -11.46
CA ALA A 53 7.55 8.82 -11.30
C ALA A 53 6.93 8.19 -10.03
N GLY A 54 6.80 8.96 -8.95
CA GLY A 54 6.08 8.54 -7.75
C GLY A 54 4.60 8.27 -7.98
N ILE A 55 3.92 9.13 -8.74
CA ILE A 55 2.50 8.94 -9.11
C ILE A 55 2.35 7.69 -9.99
N ALA A 56 3.21 7.53 -10.99
CA ALA A 56 3.21 6.35 -11.86
C ALA A 56 3.48 5.06 -11.05
N SER A 57 4.40 5.10 -10.10
CA SER A 57 4.72 3.97 -9.22
C SER A 57 3.54 3.58 -8.33
N ASP A 58 2.78 4.56 -7.81
CA ASP A 58 1.56 4.30 -7.04
C ASP A 58 0.51 3.58 -7.90
N LEU A 59 0.25 4.08 -9.10
CA LEU A 59 -0.68 3.45 -10.03
C LEU A 59 -0.27 2.01 -10.37
N ILE A 60 1.01 1.79 -10.68
CA ILE A 60 1.56 0.46 -10.94
C ILE A 60 1.39 -0.45 -9.71
N SER A 61 1.64 0.07 -8.51
CA SER A 61 1.43 -0.66 -7.26
C SER A 61 -0.02 -1.14 -7.11
N GLN A 62 -1.02 -0.29 -7.41
CA GLN A 62 -2.43 -0.68 -7.33
C GLN A 62 -2.76 -1.83 -8.33
N VAL A 63 -2.24 -1.77 -9.55
CA VAL A 63 -2.42 -2.85 -10.53
C VAL A 63 -1.74 -4.15 -10.04
N LEU A 64 -0.51 -4.06 -9.55
CA LEU A 64 0.21 -5.20 -9.00
C LEU A 64 -0.50 -5.82 -7.79
N PHE A 65 -1.13 -4.99 -6.95
CA PHE A 65 -1.87 -5.45 -5.78
C PHE A 65 -3.11 -6.27 -6.18
N VAL A 66 -3.84 -5.84 -7.20
CA VAL A 66 -4.96 -6.63 -7.78
C VAL A 66 -4.45 -7.96 -8.34
N LEU A 67 -3.38 -7.94 -9.13
CA LEU A 67 -2.81 -9.16 -9.71
C LEU A 67 -2.28 -10.11 -8.63
N LEU A 68 -1.68 -9.58 -7.57
CA LEU A 68 -1.27 -10.35 -6.39
C LEU A 68 -2.49 -11.01 -5.74
N GLY A 69 -3.56 -10.25 -5.50
CA GLY A 69 -4.80 -10.77 -4.92
C GLY A 69 -5.40 -11.91 -5.73
N PHE A 70 -5.50 -11.75 -7.05
CA PHE A 70 -5.94 -12.82 -7.95
C PHE A 70 -5.02 -14.04 -7.92
N SER A 71 -3.71 -13.81 -7.90
CA SER A 71 -2.73 -14.89 -7.85
C SER A 71 -2.85 -15.71 -6.56
N LEU A 72 -2.97 -15.05 -5.41
CA LEU A 72 -3.19 -15.69 -4.10
C LEU A 72 -4.57 -16.36 -4.03
N TYR A 73 -5.62 -15.73 -4.55
CA TYR A 73 -6.93 -16.32 -4.65
C TYR A 73 -6.88 -17.67 -5.39
N ARG A 74 -6.27 -17.72 -6.58
CA ARG A 74 -6.15 -18.96 -7.36
C ARG A 74 -5.41 -20.06 -6.63
N VAL A 75 -4.39 -19.68 -5.85
CA VAL A 75 -3.59 -20.62 -5.06
C VAL A 75 -4.38 -21.22 -3.90
N PHE A 76 -5.08 -20.37 -3.14
CA PHE A 76 -5.72 -20.79 -1.88
C PHE A 76 -7.18 -21.19 -2.03
N ASN A 77 -7.85 -20.89 -3.15
CA ASN A 77 -9.29 -21.10 -3.30
C ASN A 77 -9.73 -22.57 -3.16
N LYS A 78 -8.92 -23.54 -3.60
CA LYS A 78 -9.26 -24.96 -3.43
C LYS A 78 -9.12 -25.42 -1.97
N ALA A 79 -8.07 -24.99 -1.28
CA ALA A 79 -7.80 -25.42 0.09
C ALA A 79 -8.57 -24.59 1.13
N GLN A 80 -8.77 -23.30 0.89
CA GLN A 80 -9.35 -22.34 1.83
C GLN A 80 -10.24 -21.32 1.09
N PRO A 81 -11.38 -21.74 0.50
CA PRO A 81 -12.18 -20.89 -0.41
C PRO A 81 -12.73 -19.63 0.27
N ALA A 82 -13.14 -19.71 1.53
CA ALA A 82 -13.66 -18.56 2.27
C ALA A 82 -12.56 -17.51 2.51
N GLN A 83 -11.36 -17.94 2.91
CA GLN A 83 -10.24 -17.06 3.17
C GLN A 83 -9.72 -16.42 1.88
N ALA A 84 -9.63 -17.19 0.81
CA ALA A 84 -9.23 -16.69 -0.50
C ALA A 84 -10.19 -15.62 -1.02
N ARG A 85 -11.50 -15.79 -0.85
CA ARG A 85 -12.49 -14.77 -1.21
C ARG A 85 -12.40 -13.51 -0.36
N LEU A 86 -12.27 -13.65 0.97
CA LEU A 86 -12.13 -12.51 1.87
C LEU A 86 -10.87 -11.70 1.59
N LEU A 87 -9.73 -12.37 1.35
CA LEU A 87 -8.48 -11.74 0.96
C LEU A 87 -8.68 -10.87 -0.29
N LEU A 88 -9.26 -11.44 -1.36
CA LEU A 88 -9.50 -10.70 -2.60
C LEU A 88 -10.50 -9.57 -2.39
N LEU A 89 -11.56 -9.77 -1.62
CA LEU A 89 -12.56 -8.76 -1.30
C LEU A 89 -11.92 -7.54 -0.62
N PHE A 90 -11.09 -7.74 0.42
CA PHE A 90 -10.42 -6.64 1.11
C PHE A 90 -9.44 -5.88 0.21
N ILE A 91 -8.70 -6.58 -0.65
CA ILE A 91 -7.84 -5.94 -1.65
C ILE A 91 -8.67 -5.05 -2.59
N LEU A 92 -9.75 -5.59 -3.17
CA LEU A 92 -10.60 -4.83 -4.09
C LEU A 92 -11.30 -3.66 -3.41
N SER A 93 -11.72 -3.83 -2.15
CA SER A 93 -12.34 -2.76 -1.36
C SER A 93 -11.38 -1.61 -1.02
N SER A 94 -10.06 -1.84 -1.02
CA SER A 94 -9.08 -0.78 -0.81
C SER A 94 -8.90 0.14 -2.02
N LEU A 95 -9.17 -0.33 -3.24
CA LEU A 95 -8.87 0.39 -4.48
C LEU A 95 -9.56 1.75 -4.63
N PRO A 96 -10.86 1.91 -4.30
CA PRO A 96 -11.50 3.22 -4.40
C PRO A 96 -10.82 4.26 -3.50
N ILE A 97 -10.43 3.88 -2.27
CA ILE A 97 -9.75 4.78 -1.34
C ILE A 97 -8.32 5.07 -1.82
N ALA A 98 -7.62 4.05 -2.32
CA ALA A 98 -6.30 4.21 -2.93
C ALA A 98 -6.35 5.09 -4.18
N GLY A 99 -7.43 5.03 -4.97
CA GLY A 99 -7.68 5.94 -6.08
C GLY A 99 -7.79 7.40 -5.62
N VAL A 100 -8.46 7.67 -4.50
CA VAL A 100 -8.49 9.01 -3.88
C VAL A 100 -7.09 9.45 -3.47
N CYS A 101 -6.28 8.56 -2.85
CA CYS A 101 -4.89 8.88 -2.51
C CYS A 101 -4.09 9.29 -3.74
N LEU A 102 -4.26 8.59 -4.86
CA LEU A 102 -3.58 8.87 -6.12
C LEU A 102 -4.00 10.22 -6.72
N VAL A 103 -5.29 10.55 -6.71
CA VAL A 103 -5.80 11.86 -7.16
C VAL A 103 -5.22 12.97 -6.30
N LEU A 104 -5.22 12.83 -4.98
CA LEU A 104 -4.67 13.80 -4.05
C LEU A 104 -3.15 13.98 -4.24
N GLN A 105 -2.42 12.93 -4.62
CA GLN A 105 -1.00 13.01 -4.97
C GLN A 105 -0.76 13.71 -6.31
N ALA A 106 -1.64 13.54 -7.28
CA ALA A 106 -1.53 14.21 -8.57
C ALA A 106 -1.92 15.70 -8.53
N MET A 107 -2.75 16.08 -7.57
CA MET A 107 -3.32 17.42 -7.44
C MET A 107 -2.31 18.56 -7.44
N PRO A 108 -1.13 18.48 -6.77
CA PRO A 108 -0.11 19.52 -6.85
C PRO A 108 0.33 19.84 -8.27
N LEU A 109 0.53 18.83 -9.13
CA LEU A 109 0.93 19.07 -10.52
C LEU A 109 -0.17 19.81 -11.31
N VAL A 110 -1.43 19.43 -11.09
CA VAL A 110 -2.56 20.09 -11.73
C VAL A 110 -2.66 21.55 -11.31
N LEU A 111 -2.54 21.82 -10.00
CA LEU A 111 -2.69 23.17 -9.45
C LEU A 111 -1.52 24.10 -9.79
N LEU A 112 -0.30 23.57 -9.82
CA LEU A 112 0.90 24.38 -10.08
C LEU A 112 1.09 24.69 -11.57
N HIS A 113 0.54 23.84 -12.47
CA HIS A 113 0.56 24.06 -13.91
C HIS A 113 -0.72 24.66 -14.47
N ALA A 114 -1.78 24.77 -13.66
CA ALA A 114 -3.04 25.34 -14.12
C ALA A 114 -2.88 26.83 -14.42
N THR A 115 -3.28 27.22 -15.62
CA THR A 115 -3.44 28.63 -15.94
C THR A 115 -4.51 29.25 -15.02
N PRO A 116 -4.40 30.51 -14.62
CA PRO A 116 -5.42 31.21 -13.82
C PRO A 116 -6.85 31.07 -14.34
N GLN A 117 -7.00 30.85 -15.65
CA GLN A 117 -8.28 30.67 -16.32
C GLN A 117 -9.03 29.37 -15.95
N TYR A 118 -8.31 28.32 -15.50
CA TYR A 118 -8.92 27.00 -15.21
C TYR A 118 -9.59 26.95 -13.84
N PHE A 119 -9.01 27.59 -12.81
CA PHE A 119 -9.52 27.53 -11.45
C PHE A 119 -9.75 28.90 -10.82
N GLY A 120 -9.38 30.00 -11.46
CA GLY A 120 -9.49 31.34 -10.89
C GLY A 120 -8.66 31.55 -9.61
N LEU A 121 -7.66 30.71 -9.38
CA LEU A 121 -6.85 30.74 -8.17
C LEU A 121 -5.63 31.63 -8.34
N ARG A 122 -5.31 32.41 -7.30
CA ARG A 122 -4.02 33.08 -7.20
C ARG A 122 -2.90 32.06 -6.92
N PRO A 123 -1.64 32.32 -7.28
CA PRO A 123 -0.52 31.38 -7.05
C PRO A 123 -0.42 30.88 -5.60
N GLU A 124 -0.62 31.76 -4.62
CA GLU A 124 -0.56 31.40 -3.20
C GLU A 124 -1.70 30.47 -2.78
N GLN A 125 -2.88 30.64 -3.39
CA GLN A 125 -4.03 29.76 -3.15
C GLN A 125 -3.80 28.38 -3.76
N ALA A 126 -3.25 28.32 -4.99
CA ALA A 126 -2.89 27.08 -5.64
C ALA A 126 -1.82 26.31 -4.84
N ALA A 127 -0.79 27.02 -4.35
CA ALA A 127 0.24 26.43 -3.49
C ALA A 127 -0.34 25.86 -2.18
N SER A 128 -1.23 26.62 -1.53
CA SER A 128 -1.89 26.17 -0.29
C SER A 128 -2.77 24.96 -0.50
N LEU A 129 -3.53 24.91 -1.61
CA LEU A 129 -4.35 23.74 -1.97
C LEU A 129 -3.49 22.53 -2.35
N ALA A 130 -2.38 22.73 -3.06
CA ALA A 130 -1.42 21.67 -3.37
C ALA A 130 -0.85 21.05 -2.08
N PHE A 131 -0.47 21.87 -1.12
CA PHE A 131 -0.01 21.41 0.18
C PHE A 131 -1.09 20.67 0.96
N ALA A 132 -2.29 21.25 1.02
CA ALA A 132 -3.45 20.64 1.73
C ALA A 132 -3.82 19.28 1.14
N SER A 133 -3.73 19.12 -0.20
CA SER A 133 -4.02 17.83 -0.85
C SER A 133 -3.07 16.72 -0.39
N LEU A 134 -1.79 17.04 -0.17
CA LEU A 134 -0.83 16.06 0.36
C LEU A 134 -1.09 15.72 1.83
N GLY A 135 -1.52 16.69 2.63
CA GLY A 135 -1.99 16.43 4.01
C GLY A 135 -3.20 15.50 4.04
N LEU A 136 -4.20 15.74 3.16
CA LEU A 136 -5.38 14.88 3.01
C LEU A 136 -5.00 13.50 2.49
N ARG A 137 -4.04 13.40 1.56
CA ARG A 137 -3.49 12.12 1.10
C ARG A 137 -2.93 11.29 2.26
N ASN A 138 -2.17 11.88 3.16
CA ASN A 138 -1.63 11.17 4.33
C ASN A 138 -2.75 10.62 5.22
N THR A 139 -3.82 11.36 5.39
CA THR A 139 -5.01 10.89 6.10
C THR A 139 -5.71 9.75 5.35
N ALA A 140 -5.88 9.87 4.04
CA ALA A 140 -6.47 8.83 3.21
C ALA A 140 -5.63 7.53 3.21
N ILE A 141 -4.30 7.64 3.24
CA ILE A 141 -3.40 6.48 3.42
C ILE A 141 -3.66 5.79 4.77
N ALA A 142 -3.85 6.54 5.84
CA ALA A 142 -4.19 5.96 7.14
C ALA A 142 -5.54 5.23 7.09
N LEU A 143 -6.53 5.76 6.37
CA LEU A 143 -7.84 5.11 6.20
C LEU A 143 -7.73 3.82 5.38
N VAL A 144 -7.03 3.85 4.25
CA VAL A 144 -6.89 2.65 3.38
C VAL A 144 -6.06 1.57 4.05
N SER A 145 -5.15 1.92 4.96
CA SER A 145 -4.31 0.95 5.67
C SER A 145 -5.09 0.01 6.59
N VAL A 146 -6.35 0.34 6.96
CA VAL A 146 -7.28 -0.62 7.57
C VAL A 146 -7.46 -1.83 6.65
N PHE A 147 -7.74 -1.60 5.37
CA PHE A 147 -7.93 -2.68 4.39
C PHE A 147 -6.62 -3.41 4.10
N TRP A 148 -5.48 -2.70 4.13
CA TRP A 148 -4.15 -3.32 4.01
C TRP A 148 -3.80 -4.20 5.22
N GLY A 149 -4.35 -3.94 6.40
CA GLY A 149 -4.29 -4.87 7.52
C GLY A 149 -5.27 -6.02 7.36
N LEU A 150 -6.52 -5.71 6.98
CA LEU A 150 -7.59 -6.70 6.91
C LEU A 150 -7.34 -7.80 5.87
N TRP A 151 -6.71 -7.54 4.71
CA TRP A 151 -6.43 -8.61 3.73
C TRP A 151 -5.35 -9.58 4.22
N LEU A 152 -4.43 -9.13 5.09
CA LEU A 152 -3.40 -9.99 5.68
C LEU A 152 -3.97 -11.05 6.62
N LEU A 153 -5.09 -10.78 7.28
CA LEU A 153 -5.71 -11.73 8.22
C LEU A 153 -6.25 -13.00 7.54
N PRO A 154 -7.08 -12.92 6.49
CA PRO A 154 -7.47 -14.11 5.75
C PRO A 154 -6.30 -14.76 5.01
N PHE A 155 -5.30 -13.99 4.56
CA PHE A 155 -4.07 -14.56 4.00
C PHE A 155 -3.31 -15.37 5.05
N ALA A 156 -3.10 -14.83 6.24
CA ALA A 156 -2.50 -15.55 7.37
C ALA A 156 -3.26 -16.83 7.71
N SER A 157 -4.60 -16.76 7.80
CA SER A 157 -5.46 -17.92 8.05
C SER A 157 -5.33 -18.98 6.95
N ALA A 158 -5.27 -18.58 5.68
CA ALA A 158 -5.07 -19.47 4.56
C ALA A 158 -3.71 -20.16 4.62
N VAL A 159 -2.65 -19.43 4.97
CA VAL A 159 -1.30 -19.97 5.20
C VAL A 159 -1.30 -21.01 6.33
N LEU A 160 -1.87 -20.67 7.48
CA LEU A 160 -1.88 -21.54 8.68
C LEU A 160 -2.65 -22.85 8.45
N LYS A 161 -3.73 -22.81 7.66
CA LYS A 161 -4.63 -23.96 7.44
C LYS A 161 -4.28 -24.79 6.22
N SER A 162 -3.66 -24.21 5.19
CA SER A 162 -3.34 -24.95 3.95
C SER A 162 -2.09 -25.82 4.04
N GLY A 163 -1.15 -25.48 4.92
CA GLY A 163 0.15 -26.15 4.99
C GLY A 163 1.08 -25.87 3.80
N TYR A 164 0.76 -24.90 2.93
CA TYR A 164 1.58 -24.55 1.75
C TYR A 164 2.82 -23.71 2.11
N VAL A 165 2.73 -22.95 3.20
CA VAL A 165 3.76 -22.05 3.70
C VAL A 165 3.95 -22.35 5.19
N PRO A 166 5.16 -22.20 5.76
CA PRO A 166 5.40 -22.45 7.18
C PRO A 166 4.47 -21.65 8.08
N ARG A 167 4.00 -22.26 9.17
CA ARG A 167 3.08 -21.62 10.12
C ARG A 167 3.64 -20.32 10.71
N VAL A 168 4.96 -20.22 10.88
CA VAL A 168 5.61 -19.01 11.40
C VAL A 168 5.31 -17.80 10.52
N VAL A 169 5.32 -17.95 9.20
CA VAL A 169 4.95 -16.88 8.25
C VAL A 169 3.49 -16.47 8.44
N GLY A 170 2.60 -17.45 8.67
CA GLY A 170 1.19 -17.17 8.96
C GLY A 170 0.99 -16.34 10.23
N TYR A 171 1.72 -16.65 11.31
CA TYR A 171 1.66 -15.85 12.54
C TYR A 171 2.23 -14.44 12.36
N LEU A 172 3.33 -14.30 11.61
CA LEU A 172 3.90 -12.99 11.29
C LEU A 172 2.96 -12.13 10.43
N LEU A 173 2.28 -12.74 9.44
CA LEU A 173 1.25 -12.06 8.65
C LEU A 173 0.04 -11.64 9.50
N ALA A 174 -0.39 -12.49 10.45
CA ALA A 174 -1.48 -12.13 11.37
C ALA A 174 -1.10 -10.93 12.24
N ALA A 175 0.12 -10.94 12.80
CA ALA A 175 0.64 -9.82 13.59
C ALA A 175 0.73 -8.53 12.74
N ALA A 176 1.18 -8.64 11.48
CA ALA A 176 1.23 -7.53 10.53
C ALA A 176 -0.18 -6.96 10.25
N GLY A 177 -1.16 -7.84 10.03
CA GLY A 177 -2.54 -7.43 9.78
C GLY A 177 -3.17 -6.68 10.96
N VAL A 178 -2.97 -7.17 12.19
CA VAL A 178 -3.44 -6.51 13.40
C VAL A 178 -2.71 -5.18 13.62
N ALA A 179 -1.39 -5.14 13.38
CA ALA A 179 -0.60 -3.92 13.53
C ALA A 179 -1.06 -2.80 12.57
N TYR A 180 -1.27 -3.12 11.28
CA TYR A 180 -1.78 -2.15 10.31
C TYR A 180 -3.18 -1.64 10.65
N ALA A 181 -4.13 -2.56 10.86
CA ALA A 181 -5.52 -2.19 11.14
C ALA A 181 -5.63 -1.42 12.47
N GLY A 182 -4.88 -1.84 13.49
CA GLY A 182 -4.83 -1.17 14.79
C GLY A 182 -4.21 0.23 14.70
N ALA A 183 -3.10 0.38 13.99
CA ALA A 183 -2.46 1.69 13.79
C ALA A 183 -3.37 2.67 13.04
N ALA A 184 -4.10 2.19 12.03
CA ALA A 184 -5.06 3.00 11.30
C ALA A 184 -6.21 3.52 12.19
N LEU A 185 -6.76 2.66 13.04
CA LEU A 185 -7.78 3.07 14.02
C LEU A 185 -7.23 4.07 15.03
N ILE A 186 -6.02 3.81 15.57
CA ILE A 186 -5.34 4.73 16.49
C ILE A 186 -5.06 6.07 15.82
N TYR A 187 -4.68 6.08 14.55
CA TYR A 187 -4.46 7.31 13.79
C TYR A 187 -5.68 8.23 13.82
N ILE A 188 -6.88 7.68 13.77
CA ILE A 188 -8.15 8.44 13.74
C ILE A 188 -8.61 8.81 15.15
N VAL A 189 -8.63 7.80 16.05
CA VAL A 189 -9.29 7.94 17.37
C VAL A 189 -8.37 8.57 18.42
N LEU A 190 -7.06 8.32 18.33
CA LEU A 190 -6.04 8.76 19.30
C LEU A 190 -4.88 9.47 18.59
N PRO A 191 -5.10 10.66 18.01
CA PRO A 191 -4.12 11.35 17.17
C PRO A 191 -2.79 11.65 17.88
N GLN A 192 -2.79 11.77 19.19
CA GLN A 192 -1.57 11.97 20.01
C GLN A 192 -0.60 10.80 19.98
N LEU A 193 -1.06 9.58 19.63
CA LEU A 193 -0.24 8.38 19.57
C LEU A 193 0.34 8.08 18.16
N ARG A 194 -0.01 8.88 17.15
CA ARG A 194 0.37 8.65 15.73
C ARG A 194 1.88 8.47 15.55
N GLY A 195 2.67 9.35 16.19
CA GLY A 195 4.14 9.36 16.05
C GLY A 195 4.82 8.09 16.58
N MET A 196 4.23 7.44 17.57
CA MET A 196 4.76 6.22 18.18
C MET A 196 4.26 4.96 17.47
N VAL A 197 2.96 4.90 17.18
CA VAL A 197 2.31 3.68 16.67
C VAL A 197 2.60 3.47 15.18
N GLY A 198 2.69 4.54 14.39
CA GLY A 198 2.96 4.44 12.95
C GLY A 198 4.25 3.71 12.61
N PRO A 199 5.42 4.16 13.09
CA PRO A 199 6.69 3.47 12.85
C PRO A 199 6.74 2.04 13.40
N ALA A 200 6.16 1.79 14.57
CA ALA A 200 6.12 0.46 15.18
C ALA A 200 5.28 -0.51 14.34
N SER A 201 4.10 -0.09 13.89
CA SER A 201 3.24 -0.91 13.04
C SER A 201 3.89 -1.22 11.68
N LEU A 202 4.57 -0.25 11.09
CA LEU A 202 5.29 -0.43 9.83
C LEU A 202 6.42 -1.45 9.97
N ALA A 203 7.15 -1.45 11.08
CA ALA A 203 8.21 -2.44 11.34
C ALA A 203 7.64 -3.86 11.48
N VAL A 204 6.55 -4.03 12.24
CA VAL A 204 5.88 -5.34 12.39
C VAL A 204 5.33 -5.81 11.05
N ALA A 205 4.71 -4.93 10.28
CA ALA A 205 4.18 -5.23 8.96
C ALA A 205 5.28 -5.65 7.98
N ALA A 206 6.41 -4.91 7.95
CA ALA A 206 7.54 -5.24 7.10
C ALA A 206 8.09 -6.64 7.38
N VAL A 207 8.23 -7.03 8.65
CA VAL A 207 8.68 -8.39 9.01
C VAL A 207 7.70 -9.45 8.50
N GLY A 208 6.41 -9.25 8.68
CA GLY A 208 5.38 -10.19 8.22
C GLY A 208 5.35 -10.34 6.71
N GLU A 209 5.28 -9.22 5.99
CA GLU A 209 5.18 -9.22 4.53
C GLU A 209 6.47 -9.69 3.85
N LEU A 210 7.65 -9.21 4.31
CA LEU A 210 8.93 -9.65 3.76
C LEU A 210 9.18 -11.14 4.00
N SER A 211 8.75 -11.71 5.14
CA SER A 211 8.83 -13.14 5.38
C SER A 211 8.01 -13.96 4.36
N ALA A 212 6.81 -13.48 4.04
CA ALA A 212 5.96 -14.10 3.03
C ALA A 212 6.55 -13.96 1.61
N ILE A 213 7.03 -12.78 1.25
CA ILE A 213 7.72 -12.52 -0.03
C ILE A 213 8.92 -13.45 -0.19
N ALA A 214 9.79 -13.50 0.82
CA ALA A 214 10.99 -14.33 0.80
C ALA A 214 10.66 -15.81 0.62
N TRP A 215 9.67 -16.33 1.35
CA TRP A 215 9.24 -17.71 1.20
C TRP A 215 8.65 -17.98 -0.18
N LEU A 216 7.74 -17.15 -0.66
CA LEU A 216 7.07 -17.31 -1.95
C LEU A 216 8.07 -17.25 -3.12
N LEU A 217 9.12 -16.44 -3.02
CA LEU A 217 10.19 -16.38 -4.03
C LEU A 217 11.12 -17.58 -3.97
N ALA A 218 11.54 -17.98 -2.77
CA ALA A 218 12.50 -19.07 -2.61
C ALA A 218 11.91 -20.44 -2.91
N LYS A 219 10.74 -20.75 -2.39
CA LYS A 219 10.10 -22.08 -2.46
C LYS A 219 8.92 -22.12 -3.42
N GLY A 220 8.20 -21.01 -3.61
CA GLY A 220 6.95 -21.00 -4.36
C GLY A 220 5.85 -21.80 -3.69
N ILE A 221 4.75 -22.02 -4.41
CA ILE A 221 3.60 -22.80 -3.95
C ILE A 221 3.37 -23.97 -4.91
N PRO A 222 3.15 -25.22 -4.42
CA PRO A 222 2.94 -26.38 -5.26
C PRO A 222 1.69 -26.25 -6.14
N ARG A 223 1.83 -26.40 -7.46
CA ARG A 223 0.71 -26.34 -8.41
C ARG A 223 -0.24 -27.54 -8.34
N GLY A 224 0.21 -28.67 -7.81
CA GLY A 224 -0.58 -29.91 -7.76
C GLY A 224 -1.53 -30.05 -6.56
N LYS A 225 -1.39 -29.17 -5.55
CA LYS A 225 -2.26 -29.13 -4.37
C LYS A 225 -3.24 -27.95 -4.39
N ALA A 226 -3.13 -27.09 -5.42
CA ALA A 226 -4.03 -25.96 -5.66
C ALA A 226 -5.24 -26.36 -6.53
#